data_10080c182a6aa2eb275c6ff1cf7263a5
#
_entry.id   10080c182a6aa2eb275c6ff1cf7263a5
#
_cell.length_a   1.000
_cell.length_b   1.000
_cell.length_c   1.000
_cell.angle_alpha   90.00
_cell.angle_beta   90.00
_cell.angle_gamma   90.00
#
_symmetry.space_group_name_H-M   'P 1'
#
loop_
_entity.id
_entity.type
_entity.pdbx_description
1 polymer ?
#
loop_
_entity_poly.entity_id
_entity_poly.type
_entity_poly.pdbx_seq_one_letter_code
_entity_poly.pdbx_strand_id
1 'polypeptide(L)'
;MTTLSFAELQQRLSADVEDVEDSAAPWDVLVVPSLNLDAQQIALVQGVHHYEERQLFELIRLRQPQARMVFVTSKLLPELVVDAVLELLPGVPISHARHRLKLFDTDDASPRPLAAKLLERPRLLQRIRQALNSERSYISCFNVGGLERQLSETLQVPLLGTDPALAYWGSKAGSRELFTRCGLAHPDGSPLVHSLSLIHISEPTRLHGI
;
A
#
# COMPACT_ATOMS: atom_id res chain seq x y z
N MET A 1 -4.95 4.75 26.57
CA MET A 1 -3.94 3.97 25.84
C MET A 1 -2.94 4.97 25.29
N THR A 2 -1.66 4.75 25.50
CA THR A 2 -0.60 5.59 24.93
C THR A 2 -0.59 5.44 23.41
N THR A 3 -0.57 6.55 22.69
CA THR A 3 -0.48 6.54 21.23
C THR A 3 0.96 6.24 20.84
N LEU A 4 1.17 5.17 20.07
CA LEU A 4 2.49 4.78 19.58
C LEU A 4 2.88 5.66 18.37
N SER A 5 4.15 6.01 18.30
CA SER A 5 4.75 6.63 17.11
C SER A 5 4.86 5.63 15.96
N PHE A 6 5.06 6.12 14.74
CA PHE A 6 5.26 5.24 13.58
C PHE A 6 6.43 4.26 13.79
N ALA A 7 7.54 4.72 14.33
CA ALA A 7 8.70 3.87 14.59
C ALA A 7 8.39 2.73 15.58
N GLU A 8 7.64 3.01 16.66
CA GLU A 8 7.21 1.98 17.62
C GLU A 8 6.25 0.98 17.01
N LEU A 9 5.34 1.45 16.12
CA LEU A 9 4.45 0.56 15.36
C LEU A 9 5.27 -0.38 14.44
N GLN A 10 6.28 0.15 13.74
CA GLN A 10 7.13 -0.66 12.87
C GLN A 10 8.00 -1.66 13.65
N GLN A 11 8.50 -1.29 14.82
CA GLN A 11 9.22 -2.21 15.71
C GLN A 11 8.32 -3.36 16.16
N ARG A 12 7.06 -3.09 16.48
CA ARG A 12 6.09 -4.14 16.82
C ARG A 12 5.92 -5.13 15.68
N LEU A 13 5.75 -4.64 14.44
CA LEU A 13 5.63 -5.51 13.27
C LEU A 13 6.89 -6.34 13.04
N SER A 14 8.07 -5.74 13.18
CA SER A 14 9.34 -6.46 13.02
C SER A 14 9.54 -7.57 14.04
N ALA A 15 9.10 -7.36 15.28
CA ALA A 15 9.17 -8.38 16.32
C ALA A 15 8.27 -9.59 16.03
N ASP A 16 7.13 -9.32 15.37
CA ASP A 16 6.09 -10.32 15.11
C ASP A 16 6.19 -10.90 13.67
N VAL A 17 7.20 -10.52 12.87
CA VAL A 17 7.26 -10.87 11.45
C VAL A 17 7.35 -12.39 11.22
N GLU A 18 8.03 -13.12 12.09
CA GLU A 18 8.11 -14.59 12.02
C GLU A 18 6.73 -15.22 12.24
N ASP A 19 5.92 -14.64 13.13
CA ASP A 19 4.55 -15.07 13.38
C ASP A 19 3.61 -14.77 12.20
N VAL A 20 3.91 -13.75 11.37
CA VAL A 20 3.10 -13.44 10.16
C VAL A 20 3.18 -14.57 9.14
N GLU A 21 4.31 -15.25 9.07
CA GLU A 21 4.52 -16.39 8.18
C GLU A 21 3.94 -17.69 8.76
N ASP A 22 3.72 -17.75 10.08
CA ASP A 22 3.08 -18.90 10.71
C ASP A 22 1.59 -18.96 10.34
N SER A 23 1.23 -20.00 9.59
CA SER A 23 -0.15 -20.23 9.16
C SER A 23 -1.16 -20.48 10.30
N ALA A 24 -0.67 -20.80 11.49
CA ALA A 24 -1.49 -21.05 12.68
C ALA A 24 -1.76 -19.75 13.47
N ALA A 25 -0.96 -18.71 13.28
CA ALA A 25 -1.13 -17.44 13.98
C ALA A 25 -2.28 -16.60 13.40
N PRO A 26 -3.19 -16.06 14.24
CA PRO A 26 -4.28 -15.22 13.75
C PRO A 26 -3.75 -13.82 13.41
N TRP A 27 -3.92 -13.39 12.17
CA TRP A 27 -3.56 -12.06 11.70
C TRP A 27 -4.71 -11.37 10.99
N ASP A 28 -4.81 -10.06 11.20
CA ASP A 28 -5.72 -9.20 10.46
C ASP A 28 -4.93 -8.34 9.49
N VAL A 29 -5.30 -8.40 8.23
CA VAL A 29 -4.69 -7.59 7.18
C VAL A 29 -5.65 -6.50 6.76
N LEU A 30 -5.27 -5.24 6.94
CA LEU A 30 -5.97 -4.10 6.36
C LEU A 30 -5.35 -3.79 5.00
N VAL A 31 -6.06 -4.08 3.91
CA VAL A 31 -5.62 -3.76 2.56
C VAL A 31 -6.17 -2.40 2.16
N VAL A 32 -5.26 -1.46 1.88
CA VAL A 32 -5.57 -0.11 1.41
C VAL A 32 -4.83 0.12 0.10
N PRO A 33 -5.44 -0.19 -1.06
CA PRO A 33 -4.81 -0.06 -2.37
C PRO A 33 -4.68 1.40 -2.81
N SER A 34 -4.10 2.23 -1.95
CA SER A 34 -3.90 3.65 -2.21
C SER A 34 -2.86 3.86 -3.30
N LEU A 35 -3.24 4.55 -4.36
CA LEU A 35 -2.38 4.88 -5.48
C LEU A 35 -1.86 6.31 -5.30
N ASN A 36 -0.57 6.44 -4.92
CA ASN A 36 0.10 7.72 -4.72
C ASN A 36 0.91 8.08 -5.98
N LEU A 37 0.23 8.56 -6.99
CA LEU A 37 0.81 9.16 -8.17
C LEU A 37 0.72 10.69 -8.09
N ASP A 38 1.51 11.38 -8.92
CA ASP A 38 1.38 12.81 -9.11
C ASP A 38 -0.06 13.19 -9.48
N ALA A 39 -0.59 14.26 -8.88
CA ALA A 39 -1.99 14.67 -9.07
C ALA A 39 -2.33 14.96 -10.55
N GLN A 40 -1.35 15.48 -11.32
CA GLN A 40 -1.54 15.75 -12.74
C GLN A 40 -1.63 14.44 -13.54
N GLN A 41 -0.84 13.43 -13.18
CA GLN A 41 -0.88 12.11 -13.81
C GLN A 41 -2.19 11.38 -13.48
N ILE A 42 -2.62 11.40 -12.22
CA ILE A 42 -3.87 10.78 -11.80
C ILE A 42 -5.07 11.42 -12.52
N ALA A 43 -5.09 12.73 -12.69
CA ALA A 43 -6.19 13.44 -13.35
C ALA A 43 -6.38 13.02 -14.83
N LEU A 44 -5.34 12.50 -15.47
CA LEU A 44 -5.41 12.01 -16.87
C LEU A 44 -5.96 10.58 -16.96
N VAL A 45 -6.06 9.84 -15.86
CA VAL A 45 -6.52 8.45 -15.86
C VAL A 45 -8.01 8.40 -15.54
N GLN A 46 -8.82 8.07 -16.52
CA GLN A 46 -10.26 7.84 -16.32
C GLN A 46 -10.47 6.57 -15.48
N GLY A 47 -11.41 6.66 -14.51
CA GLY A 47 -11.74 5.52 -13.66
C GLY A 47 -10.56 5.04 -12.80
N VAL A 48 -9.70 5.95 -12.37
CA VAL A 48 -8.50 5.64 -11.59
C VAL A 48 -8.79 4.79 -10.34
N HIS A 49 -9.97 4.93 -9.74
CA HIS A 49 -10.38 4.13 -8.57
C HIS A 49 -10.49 2.62 -8.89
N HIS A 50 -10.67 2.21 -10.15
CA HIS A 50 -10.65 0.80 -10.54
C HIS A 50 -9.24 0.18 -10.46
N TYR A 51 -8.17 0.99 -10.39
CA TYR A 51 -6.84 0.44 -10.13
C TYR A 51 -6.72 -0.21 -8.75
N GLU A 52 -7.58 0.18 -7.82
CA GLU A 52 -7.65 -0.42 -6.48
C GLU A 52 -8.05 -1.90 -6.54
N GLU A 53 -8.85 -2.30 -7.53
CA GLU A 53 -9.28 -3.68 -7.77
C GLU A 53 -8.11 -4.61 -8.12
N ARG A 54 -7.03 -4.06 -8.65
CA ARG A 54 -5.81 -4.84 -8.95
C ARG A 54 -5.20 -5.49 -7.70
N GLN A 55 -5.40 -4.90 -6.52
CA GLN A 55 -4.91 -5.48 -5.27
C GLN A 55 -5.80 -6.60 -4.72
N LEU A 56 -6.86 -7.00 -5.41
CA LEU A 56 -7.65 -8.18 -5.04
C LEU A 56 -6.82 -9.48 -4.98
N PHE A 57 -5.63 -9.52 -5.61
CA PHE A 57 -4.70 -10.64 -5.42
C PHE A 57 -4.29 -10.84 -3.95
N GLU A 58 -4.37 -9.83 -3.10
CA GLU A 58 -4.12 -9.93 -1.66
C GLU A 58 -5.09 -10.90 -0.96
N LEU A 59 -6.24 -11.19 -1.56
CA LEU A 59 -7.18 -12.19 -1.06
C LEU A 59 -6.54 -13.58 -0.96
N ILE A 60 -5.42 -13.84 -1.65
CA ILE A 60 -4.63 -15.07 -1.51
C ILE A 60 -4.23 -15.36 -0.06
N ARG A 61 -4.07 -14.33 0.78
CA ARG A 61 -3.75 -14.47 2.20
C ARG A 61 -4.85 -15.20 2.99
N LEU A 62 -6.10 -15.18 2.50
CA LEU A 62 -7.20 -15.94 3.08
C LEU A 62 -7.06 -17.46 2.91
N ARG A 63 -6.03 -17.93 2.21
CA ARG A 63 -5.63 -19.35 2.24
C ARG A 63 -5.18 -19.78 3.64
N GLN A 64 -4.62 -18.87 4.42
CA GLN A 64 -4.28 -19.13 5.82
C GLN A 64 -5.58 -19.16 6.63
N PRO A 65 -5.88 -20.24 7.35
CA PRO A 65 -7.19 -20.43 8.03
C PRO A 65 -7.47 -19.36 9.09
N GLN A 66 -6.44 -18.84 9.73
CA GLN A 66 -6.55 -17.85 10.81
C GLN A 66 -6.46 -16.40 10.31
N ALA A 67 -6.11 -16.17 9.05
CA ALA A 67 -6.04 -14.82 8.49
C ALA A 67 -7.44 -14.25 8.28
N ARG A 68 -7.64 -13.00 8.71
CA ARG A 68 -8.82 -12.18 8.42
C ARG A 68 -8.39 -10.96 7.65
N MET A 69 -9.27 -10.44 6.82
CA MET A 69 -8.97 -9.31 5.97
C MET A 69 -10.05 -8.23 6.04
N VAL A 70 -9.60 -7.01 6.13
CA VAL A 70 -10.39 -5.81 5.87
C VAL A 70 -9.86 -5.19 4.59
N PHE A 71 -10.69 -5.15 3.55
CA PHE A 71 -10.33 -4.56 2.26
C PHE A 71 -11.12 -3.27 2.05
N VAL A 72 -10.43 -2.18 1.75
CA VAL A 72 -11.06 -0.86 1.62
C VAL A 72 -10.83 -0.32 0.22
N THR A 73 -11.87 0.21 -0.40
CA THR A 73 -11.80 0.80 -1.75
C THR A 73 -12.49 2.16 -1.82
N SER A 74 -12.28 2.86 -2.90
CA SER A 74 -12.97 4.13 -3.19
C SER A 74 -14.46 3.94 -3.44
N LYS A 75 -14.83 2.86 -4.14
CA LYS A 75 -16.22 2.45 -4.42
C LYS A 75 -16.39 0.99 -4.04
N LEU A 76 -17.61 0.63 -3.65
CA LEU A 76 -17.94 -0.74 -3.29
C LEU A 76 -17.60 -1.70 -4.44
N LEU A 77 -16.90 -2.77 -4.11
CA LEU A 77 -16.58 -3.83 -5.07
C LEU A 77 -17.85 -4.64 -5.39
N PRO A 78 -18.11 -4.96 -6.67
CA PRO A 78 -19.18 -5.86 -7.04
C PRO A 78 -18.95 -7.25 -6.40
N GLU A 79 -19.98 -7.82 -5.79
CA GLU A 79 -19.90 -9.14 -5.13
C GLU A 79 -19.42 -10.22 -6.10
N LEU A 80 -19.91 -10.20 -7.34
CA LEU A 80 -19.50 -11.14 -8.37
C LEU A 80 -17.98 -11.12 -8.63
N VAL A 81 -17.37 -9.93 -8.61
CA VAL A 81 -15.91 -9.79 -8.82
C VAL A 81 -15.15 -10.38 -7.62
N VAL A 82 -15.61 -10.08 -6.42
CA VAL A 82 -14.98 -10.61 -5.19
C VAL A 82 -15.11 -12.13 -5.14
N ASP A 83 -16.28 -12.67 -5.42
CA ASP A 83 -16.51 -14.12 -5.40
C ASP A 83 -15.69 -14.84 -6.48
N ALA A 84 -15.59 -14.27 -7.69
CA ALA A 84 -14.74 -14.83 -8.74
C ALA A 84 -13.26 -14.90 -8.35
N VAL A 85 -12.76 -13.91 -7.57
CA VAL A 85 -11.39 -13.98 -7.07
C VAL A 85 -11.25 -14.99 -5.92
N LEU A 86 -12.24 -15.09 -5.04
CA LEU A 86 -12.24 -16.08 -3.97
C LEU A 86 -12.32 -17.52 -4.49
N GLU A 87 -12.99 -17.76 -5.63
CA GLU A 87 -13.01 -19.06 -6.31
C GLU A 87 -11.63 -19.55 -6.74
N LEU A 88 -10.69 -18.61 -6.96
CA LEU A 88 -9.32 -18.95 -7.32
C LEU A 88 -8.47 -19.45 -6.14
N LEU A 89 -8.98 -19.39 -4.90
CA LEU A 89 -8.25 -19.83 -3.71
C LEU A 89 -8.23 -21.36 -3.62
N PRO A 90 -7.09 -22.02 -3.88
CA PRO A 90 -7.04 -23.48 -3.85
C PRO A 90 -7.26 -24.02 -2.43
N GLY A 91 -8.19 -24.96 -2.30
CA GLY A 91 -8.44 -25.67 -1.04
C GLY A 91 -9.23 -24.89 0.01
N VAL A 92 -9.76 -23.70 -0.31
CA VAL A 92 -10.57 -22.90 0.61
C VAL A 92 -11.97 -22.72 0.04
N PRO A 93 -13.03 -23.19 0.73
CA PRO A 93 -14.40 -22.91 0.33
C PRO A 93 -14.68 -21.40 0.34
N ILE A 94 -15.35 -20.87 -0.68
CA ILE A 94 -15.68 -19.44 -0.82
C ILE A 94 -16.37 -18.92 0.45
N SER A 95 -17.32 -19.65 0.99
CA SER A 95 -18.05 -19.25 2.20
C SER A 95 -17.13 -19.03 3.41
N HIS A 96 -16.09 -19.87 3.56
CA HIS A 96 -15.11 -19.73 4.63
C HIS A 96 -14.22 -18.49 4.43
N ALA A 97 -13.75 -18.24 3.20
CA ALA A 97 -12.99 -17.05 2.87
C ALA A 97 -13.85 -15.78 3.05
N ARG A 98 -15.08 -15.81 2.56
CA ARG A 98 -16.04 -14.69 2.64
C ARG A 98 -16.34 -14.29 4.09
N HIS A 99 -16.50 -15.27 4.99
CA HIS A 99 -16.74 -15.00 6.41
C HIS A 99 -15.61 -14.23 7.10
N ARG A 100 -14.37 -14.38 6.60
CA ARG A 100 -13.16 -13.73 7.12
C ARG A 100 -12.78 -12.44 6.38
N LEU A 101 -13.56 -12.06 5.37
CA LEU A 101 -13.37 -10.85 4.57
C LEU A 101 -14.41 -9.79 4.94
N LYS A 102 -13.95 -8.59 5.27
CA LYS A 102 -14.81 -7.41 5.44
C LYS A 102 -14.47 -6.38 4.37
N LEU A 103 -15.47 -5.89 3.68
CA LEU A 103 -15.33 -4.86 2.65
C LEU A 103 -15.85 -3.53 3.18
N PHE A 104 -15.09 -2.47 2.95
CA PHE A 104 -15.48 -1.09 3.20
C PHE A 104 -15.19 -0.25 1.97
N ASP A 105 -15.91 0.84 1.81
CA ASP A 105 -15.66 1.82 0.77
C ASP A 105 -15.81 3.25 1.31
N THR A 106 -15.22 4.21 0.61
CA THR A 106 -15.33 5.63 0.93
C THR A 106 -16.49 6.31 0.22
N ASP A 107 -17.14 5.61 -0.70
CA ASP A 107 -18.15 6.12 -1.66
C ASP A 107 -17.67 7.38 -2.41
N ASP A 108 -16.41 7.40 -2.80
CA ASP A 108 -15.74 8.56 -3.42
C ASP A 108 -14.90 8.14 -4.62
N ALA A 109 -15.43 8.31 -5.83
CA ALA A 109 -14.74 7.98 -7.10
C ALA A 109 -13.76 9.08 -7.57
N SER A 110 -13.55 10.15 -6.79
CA SER A 110 -12.63 11.23 -7.18
C SER A 110 -11.20 10.70 -7.41
N PRO A 111 -10.41 11.35 -8.28
CA PRO A 111 -9.04 10.95 -8.58
C PRO A 111 -8.06 11.40 -7.47
N ARG A 112 -8.32 10.96 -6.23
CA ARG A 112 -7.53 11.27 -5.05
C ARG A 112 -7.02 9.97 -4.42
N PRO A 113 -5.85 9.98 -3.77
CA PRO A 113 -5.37 8.81 -3.05
C PRO A 113 -6.39 8.29 -2.03
N LEU A 114 -6.59 6.97 -1.98
CA LEU A 114 -7.56 6.35 -1.07
C LEU A 114 -7.24 6.66 0.40
N ALA A 115 -5.96 6.68 0.78
CA ALA A 115 -5.55 7.04 2.14
C ALA A 115 -6.01 8.45 2.55
N ALA A 116 -5.96 9.44 1.64
CA ALA A 116 -6.49 10.79 1.89
C ALA A 116 -8.00 10.77 2.13
N LYS A 117 -8.74 10.03 1.30
CA LYS A 117 -10.21 9.87 1.46
C LYS A 117 -10.57 9.24 2.80
N LEU A 118 -9.80 8.26 3.26
CA LEU A 118 -10.00 7.61 4.55
C LEU A 118 -9.74 8.55 5.72
N LEU A 119 -8.63 9.30 5.69
CA LEU A 119 -8.26 10.24 6.75
C LEU A 119 -9.32 11.33 6.99
N GLU A 120 -10.08 11.69 5.97
CA GLU A 120 -11.19 12.64 6.06
C GLU A 120 -12.49 12.03 6.63
N ARG A 121 -12.52 10.72 6.91
CA ARG A 121 -13.73 9.98 7.32
C ARG A 121 -13.57 9.30 8.69
N PRO A 122 -13.54 10.06 9.78
CA PRO A 122 -13.22 9.51 11.11
C PRO A 122 -14.17 8.40 11.57
N ARG A 123 -15.46 8.46 11.18
CA ARG A 123 -16.43 7.40 11.49
C ARG A 123 -16.10 6.10 10.76
N LEU A 124 -15.64 6.18 9.50
CA LEU A 124 -15.22 5.00 8.74
C LEU A 124 -13.94 4.41 9.33
N LEU A 125 -12.95 5.24 9.67
CA LEU A 125 -11.73 4.80 10.36
C LEU A 125 -12.05 4.10 11.68
N GLN A 126 -12.98 4.60 12.46
CA GLN A 126 -13.41 3.95 13.69
C GLN A 126 -14.02 2.55 13.42
N ARG A 127 -14.86 2.41 12.39
CA ARG A 127 -15.45 1.12 11.99
C ARG A 127 -14.37 0.14 11.52
N ILE A 128 -13.40 0.61 10.72
CA ILE A 128 -12.24 -0.20 10.29
C ILE A 128 -11.46 -0.66 11.50
N ARG A 129 -11.12 0.24 12.43
CA ARG A 129 -10.38 -0.11 13.64
C ARG A 129 -11.09 -1.15 14.49
N GLN A 130 -12.42 -1.05 14.64
CA GLN A 130 -13.23 -2.03 15.36
C GLN A 130 -13.29 -3.40 14.64
N ALA A 131 -13.03 -3.42 13.34
CA ALA A 131 -13.01 -4.65 12.55
C ALA A 131 -11.68 -5.41 12.66
N LEU A 132 -10.61 -4.75 13.14
CA LEU A 132 -9.27 -5.30 13.27
C LEU A 132 -8.97 -5.72 14.71
N ASN A 133 -8.14 -6.75 14.85
CA ASN A 133 -7.48 -7.06 16.12
C ASN A 133 -6.32 -6.06 16.32
N SER A 134 -6.34 -5.28 17.42
CA SER A 134 -5.36 -4.24 17.67
C SER A 134 -3.94 -4.76 17.89
N GLU A 135 -3.78 -6.00 18.33
CA GLU A 135 -2.47 -6.56 18.67
C GLU A 135 -1.79 -7.25 17.48
N ARG A 136 -2.57 -7.93 16.64
CA ARG A 136 -2.06 -8.70 15.51
C ARG A 136 -2.69 -8.25 14.20
N SER A 137 -2.33 -7.05 13.79
CA SER A 137 -2.81 -6.48 12.53
C SER A 137 -1.73 -5.66 11.86
N TYR A 138 -1.76 -5.59 10.54
CA TYR A 138 -0.92 -4.70 9.75
C TYR A 138 -1.67 -4.16 8.53
N ILE A 139 -1.18 -3.03 7.99
CA ILE A 139 -1.69 -2.41 6.77
C ILE A 139 -0.84 -2.85 5.59
N SER A 140 -1.48 -3.34 4.53
CA SER A 140 -0.89 -3.57 3.20
C SER A 140 -1.37 -2.51 2.24
N CYS A 141 -0.44 -1.81 1.58
CA CYS A 141 -0.72 -0.75 0.61
C CYS A 141 -0.06 -1.05 -0.72
N PHE A 142 -0.57 -0.43 -1.79
CA PHE A 142 0.07 -0.54 -3.12
C PHE A 142 1.44 0.16 -3.13
N ASN A 143 1.50 1.38 -2.62
CA ASN A 143 2.74 2.11 -2.38
C ASN A 143 2.63 2.91 -1.08
N VAL A 144 3.77 3.17 -0.46
CA VAL A 144 3.85 3.77 0.87
C VAL A 144 4.35 5.19 0.77
N GLY A 145 3.57 6.13 1.33
CA GLY A 145 3.88 7.54 1.38
C GLY A 145 3.50 8.17 2.73
N GLY A 146 3.54 9.48 2.79
CA GLY A 146 3.19 10.23 4.01
C GLY A 146 1.74 10.02 4.46
N LEU A 147 0.80 9.82 3.52
CA LEU A 147 -0.60 9.57 3.82
C LEU A 147 -0.82 8.19 4.48
N GLU A 148 -0.13 7.16 3.99
CA GLU A 148 -0.20 5.82 4.56
C GLU A 148 0.45 5.77 5.94
N ARG A 149 1.56 6.49 6.14
CA ARG A 149 2.14 6.69 7.47
C ARG A 149 1.15 7.35 8.42
N GLN A 150 0.51 8.45 8.02
CA GLN A 150 -0.51 9.13 8.83
C GLN A 150 -1.70 8.22 9.12
N LEU A 151 -2.12 7.38 8.16
CA LEU A 151 -3.17 6.39 8.34
C LEU A 151 -2.77 5.34 9.39
N SER A 152 -1.53 4.83 9.33
CA SER A 152 -0.96 3.89 10.29
C SER A 152 -0.98 4.47 11.71
N GLU A 153 -0.47 5.68 11.87
CA GLU A 153 -0.46 6.39 13.16
C GLU A 153 -1.90 6.65 13.67
N THR A 154 -2.84 7.02 12.79
CA THR A 154 -4.24 7.28 13.16
C THR A 154 -4.96 6.01 13.61
N LEU A 155 -4.75 4.91 12.89
CA LEU A 155 -5.35 3.61 13.22
C LEU A 155 -4.59 2.86 14.32
N GLN A 156 -3.36 3.27 14.65
CA GLN A 156 -2.45 2.55 15.54
C GLN A 156 -2.18 1.12 15.08
N VAL A 157 -2.04 0.96 13.76
CA VAL A 157 -1.77 -0.31 13.09
C VAL A 157 -0.47 -0.16 12.27
N PRO A 158 0.51 -1.06 12.43
CA PRO A 158 1.78 -0.97 11.70
C PRO A 158 1.56 -1.14 10.19
N LEU A 159 2.46 -0.56 9.42
CA LEU A 159 2.42 -0.56 7.96
C LEU A 159 3.45 -1.55 7.40
N LEU A 160 3.02 -2.49 6.57
CA LEU A 160 3.92 -3.39 5.87
C LEU A 160 4.59 -2.64 4.72
N GLY A 161 5.75 -2.09 4.99
CA GLY A 161 6.51 -1.32 4.01
C GLY A 161 7.62 -0.49 4.62
N THR A 162 8.43 0.12 3.77
CA THR A 162 9.57 0.96 4.16
C THR A 162 9.07 2.32 4.70
N ASP A 163 9.80 2.88 5.68
CA ASP A 163 9.49 4.23 6.18
C ASP A 163 9.53 5.24 5.01
N PRO A 164 8.45 6.03 4.81
CA PRO A 164 8.41 7.08 3.80
C PRO A 164 9.54 8.12 3.91
N ALA A 165 10.12 8.30 5.08
CA ALA A 165 11.28 9.16 5.27
C ALA A 165 12.50 8.69 4.45
N LEU A 166 12.54 7.41 4.07
CA LEU A 166 13.60 6.82 3.25
C LEU A 166 13.31 6.87 1.75
N ALA A 167 12.18 7.45 1.33
CA ALA A 167 11.74 7.46 -0.08
C ALA A 167 12.79 8.01 -1.06
N TYR A 168 13.57 9.01 -0.63
CA TYR A 168 14.68 9.53 -1.44
C TYR A 168 15.68 8.44 -1.82
N TRP A 169 16.11 7.62 -0.88
CA TRP A 169 17.08 6.55 -1.08
C TRP A 169 16.55 5.42 -1.99
N GLY A 170 15.23 5.24 -2.03
CA GLY A 170 14.53 4.35 -2.96
C GLY A 170 14.37 4.92 -4.37
N SER A 171 14.66 6.21 -4.59
CA SER A 171 14.63 6.81 -5.92
C SER A 171 15.87 6.45 -6.74
N LYS A 172 15.77 6.55 -8.08
CA LYS A 172 16.92 6.31 -8.97
C LYS A 172 18.10 7.23 -8.68
N ALA A 173 17.85 8.48 -8.29
CA ALA A 173 18.89 9.43 -7.94
C ALA A 173 19.54 9.10 -6.58
N GLY A 174 18.72 8.86 -5.56
CA GLY A 174 19.20 8.48 -4.22
C GLY A 174 19.94 7.14 -4.21
N SER A 175 19.46 6.16 -4.96
CA SER A 175 20.16 4.87 -5.09
C SER A 175 21.55 5.03 -5.71
N ARG A 176 21.70 5.84 -6.77
CA ARG A 176 23.01 6.13 -7.35
C ARG A 176 23.95 6.83 -6.37
N GLU A 177 23.43 7.81 -5.63
CA GLU A 177 24.21 8.48 -4.59
C GLU A 177 24.70 7.48 -3.53
N LEU A 178 23.83 6.57 -3.08
CA LEU A 178 24.18 5.53 -2.14
C LEU A 178 25.24 4.60 -2.70
N PHE A 179 25.12 4.15 -3.96
CA PHE A 179 26.10 3.29 -4.61
C PHE A 179 27.45 3.99 -4.75
N THR A 180 27.46 5.28 -5.11
CA THR A 180 28.70 6.09 -5.13
C THR A 180 29.39 6.11 -3.76
N ARG A 181 28.62 6.36 -2.69
CA ARG A 181 29.13 6.40 -1.31
C ARG A 181 29.71 5.04 -0.87
N CYS A 182 29.12 3.94 -1.37
CA CYS A 182 29.58 2.58 -1.08
C CYS A 182 30.69 2.09 -2.03
N GLY A 183 31.12 2.89 -3.00
CA GLY A 183 32.11 2.50 -4.00
C GLY A 183 31.62 1.42 -4.98
N LEU A 184 30.31 1.29 -5.16
CA LEU A 184 29.68 0.33 -6.07
C LEU A 184 29.50 0.93 -7.46
N ALA A 185 29.77 0.12 -8.49
CA ALA A 185 29.50 0.49 -9.86
C ALA A 185 27.98 0.63 -10.10
N HIS A 186 27.59 1.70 -10.79
CA HIS A 186 26.19 1.96 -11.15
C HIS A 186 26.10 2.68 -12.50
N PRO A 187 24.94 2.63 -13.18
CA PRO A 187 24.72 3.39 -14.41
C PRO A 187 24.80 4.89 -14.18
N ASP A 188 25.29 5.62 -15.18
CA ASP A 188 25.29 7.09 -15.18
C ASP A 188 23.86 7.62 -15.16
N GLY A 189 23.68 8.80 -14.60
CA GLY A 189 22.40 9.47 -14.55
C GLY A 189 22.46 10.83 -13.88
N SER A 190 21.46 11.68 -14.17
CA SER A 190 21.33 12.99 -13.58
C SER A 190 20.89 12.93 -12.10
N PRO A 191 21.16 13.95 -11.29
CA PRO A 191 20.51 14.13 -9.99
C PRO A 191 18.99 14.25 -10.17
N LEU A 192 18.28 14.32 -9.05
CA LEU A 192 16.82 14.47 -9.08
C LEU A 192 16.45 15.78 -9.78
N VAL A 193 15.65 15.68 -10.84
CA VAL A 193 15.21 16.81 -11.64
C VAL A 193 13.76 17.14 -11.28
N HIS A 194 13.52 18.36 -10.79
CA HIS A 194 12.20 18.84 -10.37
C HIS A 194 11.42 19.59 -11.46
N SER A 195 12.05 19.80 -12.63
CA SER A 195 11.44 20.52 -13.76
C SER A 195 11.70 19.80 -15.07
N LEU A 196 10.66 19.66 -15.89
CA LEU A 196 10.75 19.07 -17.24
C LEU A 196 11.74 19.82 -18.15
N SER A 197 11.91 21.12 -17.95
CA SER A 197 12.88 21.91 -18.71
C SER A 197 14.33 21.47 -18.51
N LEU A 198 14.66 20.87 -17.37
CA LEU A 198 15.98 20.36 -17.07
C LEU A 198 16.25 18.97 -17.69
N ILE A 199 15.21 18.21 -18.02
CA ILE A 199 15.36 16.89 -18.68
C ILE A 199 15.98 17.07 -20.06
N HIS A 200 15.59 18.10 -20.82
CA HIS A 200 16.13 18.40 -22.15
C HIS A 200 17.58 18.84 -22.14
N ILE A 201 18.10 19.34 -21.00
CA ILE A 201 19.49 19.77 -20.85
C ILE A 201 20.38 18.59 -20.48
N SER A 202 19.85 17.58 -19.78
CA SER A 202 20.62 16.44 -19.26
C SER A 202 20.64 15.23 -20.18
N GLU A 203 19.84 15.18 -21.25
CA GLU A 203 19.95 14.17 -22.29
C GLU A 203 20.83 14.71 -23.43
N PRO A 204 22.11 14.33 -23.50
CA PRO A 204 22.87 14.57 -24.72
C PRO A 204 22.20 13.75 -25.83
N THR A 205 21.72 14.46 -26.86
CA THR A 205 21.27 13.82 -28.10
C THR A 205 22.46 13.04 -28.66
N ARG A 206 22.59 11.76 -28.31
CA ARG A 206 23.43 10.85 -29.06
C ARG A 206 22.72 10.62 -30.39
N LEU A 207 22.99 11.51 -31.34
CA LEU A 207 22.88 11.19 -32.74
C LEU A 207 23.82 10.02 -32.98
N HIS A 208 23.28 8.81 -33.01
CA HIS A 208 23.98 7.69 -33.60
C HIS A 208 24.08 8.00 -35.07
N GLY A 209 25.23 8.55 -35.47
CA GLY A 209 25.62 8.52 -36.86
C GLY A 209 25.69 7.07 -37.30
N ILE A 210 25.00 6.78 -38.37
CA ILE A 210 25.06 5.58 -39.21
C ILE A 210 26.50 5.38 -39.67
#